data_5fef86b13d033a5f0c6790aab3e901bb
#
_entry.id   5fef86b13d033a5f0c6790aab3e901bb
#
_cell.length_a   1.000
_cell.length_b   1.000
_cell.length_c   1.000
_cell.angle_alpha   90.00
_cell.angle_beta   90.00
_cell.angle_gamma   90.00
#
_symmetry.space_group_name_H-M   'P 1'
#
loop_
_entity.id
_entity.type
_entity.pdbx_description
1 polymer ?
#
loop_
_entity_poly.entity_id
_entity_poly.type
_entity_poly.pdbx_seq_one_letter_code
_entity_poly.pdbx_strand_id
1 'polypeptide(L)'
;MKNLLIIGAGGVSRVATVKCAMNSDTFSKITLASRTKSKCDEIASFIKERLGVEIQTAQIDADDSHAVVELIKKTGAQILLNVALPYQDLSLMDACIKAGIDYVDTANYEHPDLAKFEYKEQWARNDKFKEAGILGLLGSGFDPGVTNVFCAYAQQNLFDEISYIDILDCNAGDHGYAFATNFNPEINLREVSAKGRYWEKGEWIETQPMEIKMEWDYPEVGVKDSYLLYHEELESLVKNIKGLKRIRFFMTFGQSYLTHMKCLENVGMLGIKPVMHQGKEIIPIEFLKTLLPDPASLGPRTKGYTNIGCVIRGIKDGKDRQVYIYNVCNHEECYKETGAQAVSYTTGVPAMIGTKLIAKGIWQGKGVFNMEEFDAKPFMDELNSQGLPWKIIEMTPSLGE
;
A
#
# COMPACT_ATOMS: atom_id res chain seq x y z
N MET A 1 -10.49 16.58 -17.38
CA MET A 1 -10.83 16.24 -15.98
C MET A 1 -11.69 14.99 -15.96
N LYS A 2 -11.52 14.12 -14.98
CA LYS A 2 -12.24 12.84 -14.84
C LYS A 2 -13.12 12.83 -13.60
N ASN A 3 -14.25 12.13 -13.66
CA ASN A 3 -15.04 11.81 -12.48
C ASN A 3 -14.42 10.60 -11.78
N LEU A 4 -14.24 10.69 -10.48
CA LEU A 4 -13.59 9.67 -9.65
C LEU A 4 -14.56 9.10 -8.62
N LEU A 5 -14.60 7.77 -8.51
CA LEU A 5 -15.24 7.04 -7.42
C LEU A 5 -14.15 6.45 -6.53
N ILE A 6 -14.15 6.79 -5.24
CA ILE A 6 -13.24 6.25 -4.22
C ILE A 6 -14.03 5.31 -3.32
N ILE A 7 -13.57 4.07 -3.16
CA ILE A 7 -14.21 3.06 -2.30
C ILE A 7 -13.32 2.80 -1.08
N GLY A 8 -13.89 2.97 0.11
CA GLY A 8 -13.21 2.89 1.40
C GLY A 8 -13.30 4.22 2.16
N ALA A 9 -13.27 4.19 3.50
CA ALA A 9 -13.33 5.40 4.34
C ALA A 9 -12.45 5.23 5.61
N GLY A 10 -11.25 4.66 5.44
CA GLY A 10 -10.22 4.55 6.47
C GLY A 10 -9.18 5.69 6.38
N GLY A 11 -8.06 5.53 7.11
CA GLY A 11 -6.97 6.52 7.12
C GLY A 11 -6.36 6.77 5.74
N VAL A 12 -6.08 5.71 4.99
CA VAL A 12 -5.56 5.78 3.59
C VAL A 12 -6.54 6.53 2.69
N SER A 13 -7.84 6.18 2.78
CA SER A 13 -8.89 6.84 2.02
C SER A 13 -9.00 8.33 2.33
N ARG A 14 -8.84 8.71 3.62
CA ARG A 14 -8.82 10.12 4.02
C ARG A 14 -7.72 10.87 3.29
N VAL A 15 -6.50 10.35 3.29
CA VAL A 15 -5.36 10.97 2.59
C VAL A 15 -5.61 11.02 1.08
N ALA A 16 -5.93 9.90 0.46
CA ALA A 16 -6.15 9.82 -0.98
C ALA A 16 -7.24 10.81 -1.44
N THR A 17 -8.36 10.88 -0.70
CA THR A 17 -9.48 11.78 -1.02
C THR A 17 -9.10 13.25 -0.86
N VAL A 18 -8.38 13.60 0.22
CA VAL A 18 -7.85 14.97 0.43
C VAL A 18 -6.92 15.36 -0.71
N LYS A 19 -5.97 14.48 -1.06
CA LYS A 19 -5.02 14.72 -2.17
C LYS A 19 -5.72 14.81 -3.52
N CYS A 20 -6.74 13.99 -3.78
CA CYS A 20 -7.56 14.13 -4.99
C CYS A 20 -8.30 15.48 -5.03
N ALA A 21 -8.85 15.93 -3.90
CA ALA A 21 -9.52 17.23 -3.81
C ALA A 21 -8.55 18.42 -4.03
N MET A 22 -7.29 18.30 -3.59
CA MET A 22 -6.23 19.29 -3.87
C MET A 22 -5.82 19.32 -5.35
N ASN A 23 -6.10 18.26 -6.13
CA ASN A 23 -5.80 18.15 -7.56
C ASN A 23 -7.07 18.36 -8.42
N SER A 24 -7.83 19.42 -8.17
CA SER A 24 -9.08 19.74 -8.84
C SER A 24 -8.94 20.03 -10.35
N ASP A 25 -7.73 20.27 -10.84
CA ASP A 25 -7.41 20.36 -12.27
C ASP A 25 -7.50 18.99 -12.98
N THR A 26 -7.45 17.92 -12.23
CA THR A 26 -7.48 16.54 -12.72
C THR A 26 -8.84 15.90 -12.50
N PHE A 27 -9.42 16.08 -11.31
CA PHE A 27 -10.66 15.42 -10.89
C PHE A 27 -11.81 16.45 -10.85
N SER A 28 -12.79 16.29 -11.75
CA SER A 28 -13.94 17.22 -11.85
C SER A 28 -15.01 16.95 -10.80
N LYS A 29 -15.20 15.68 -10.45
CA LYS A 29 -16.18 15.22 -9.47
C LYS A 29 -15.62 14.04 -8.71
N ILE A 30 -15.61 14.13 -7.39
CA ILE A 30 -15.16 13.06 -6.49
C ILE A 30 -16.38 12.54 -5.73
N THR A 31 -16.57 11.23 -5.75
CA THR A 31 -17.54 10.53 -4.90
C THR A 31 -16.80 9.58 -4.00
N LEU A 32 -16.96 9.73 -2.68
CA LEU A 32 -16.40 8.84 -1.67
C LEU A 32 -17.51 7.91 -1.16
N ALA A 33 -17.27 6.60 -1.18
CA ALA A 33 -18.27 5.63 -0.76
C ALA A 33 -17.70 4.52 0.13
N SER A 34 -18.47 4.07 1.10
CA SER A 34 -18.13 2.93 1.97
C SER A 34 -19.39 2.37 2.62
N ARG A 35 -19.27 1.23 3.32
CA ARG A 35 -20.36 0.65 4.13
C ARG A 35 -20.85 1.61 5.22
N THR A 36 -19.96 2.43 5.77
CA THR A 36 -20.23 3.40 6.82
C THR A 36 -20.24 4.81 6.24
N LYS A 37 -21.41 5.24 5.75
CA LYS A 37 -21.55 6.57 5.11
C LYS A 37 -21.10 7.73 6.01
N SER A 38 -21.32 7.65 7.32
CA SER A 38 -20.92 8.70 8.27
C SER A 38 -19.41 8.97 8.26
N LYS A 39 -18.57 7.94 8.04
CA LYS A 39 -17.12 8.12 7.87
C LYS A 39 -16.77 8.86 6.58
N CYS A 40 -17.54 8.62 5.51
CA CYS A 40 -17.39 9.37 4.26
C CYS A 40 -17.80 10.85 4.45
N ASP A 41 -18.89 11.09 5.18
CA ASP A 41 -19.39 12.44 5.47
C ASP A 41 -18.40 13.23 6.34
N GLU A 42 -17.72 12.56 7.30
CA GLU A 42 -16.66 13.18 8.11
C GLU A 42 -15.47 13.64 7.25
N ILE A 43 -15.01 12.78 6.32
CA ILE A 43 -13.92 13.12 5.40
C ILE A 43 -14.36 14.27 4.48
N ALA A 44 -15.59 14.24 3.96
CA ALA A 44 -16.13 15.29 3.11
C ALA A 44 -16.21 16.65 3.85
N SER A 45 -16.63 16.63 5.11
CA SER A 45 -16.68 17.82 5.97
C SER A 45 -15.29 18.40 6.19
N PHE A 46 -14.30 17.55 6.50
CA PHE A 46 -12.91 17.97 6.65
C PHE A 46 -12.37 18.65 5.38
N ILE A 47 -12.63 18.06 4.20
CA ILE A 47 -12.21 18.61 2.90
C ILE A 47 -12.87 19.96 2.65
N LYS A 48 -14.19 20.08 2.90
CA LYS A 48 -14.92 21.32 2.75
C LYS A 48 -14.38 22.44 3.66
N GLU A 49 -14.12 22.12 4.94
CA GLU A 49 -13.59 23.08 5.92
C GLU A 49 -12.16 23.52 5.58
N ARG A 50 -11.32 22.61 5.13
CA ARG A 50 -9.90 22.88 4.91
C ARG A 50 -9.55 23.43 3.53
N LEU A 51 -10.26 22.94 2.50
CA LEU A 51 -9.94 23.23 1.10
C LEU A 51 -11.05 24.01 0.38
N GLY A 52 -12.25 24.15 0.98
CA GLY A 52 -13.40 24.74 0.33
C GLY A 52 -13.98 23.90 -0.84
N VAL A 53 -13.55 22.63 -0.95
CA VAL A 53 -13.97 21.72 -2.03
C VAL A 53 -15.12 20.84 -1.55
N GLU A 54 -16.17 20.72 -2.36
CA GLU A 54 -17.29 19.82 -2.07
C GLU A 54 -17.09 18.49 -2.83
N ILE A 55 -17.19 17.38 -2.09
CA ILE A 55 -17.22 16.03 -2.66
C ILE A 55 -18.56 15.37 -2.34
N GLN A 56 -18.95 14.38 -3.13
CA GLN A 56 -20.14 13.57 -2.88
C GLN A 56 -19.82 12.38 -1.99
N THR A 57 -20.81 11.94 -1.21
CA THR A 57 -20.71 10.74 -0.39
C THR A 57 -21.82 9.76 -0.70
N ALA A 58 -21.54 8.46 -0.59
CA ALA A 58 -22.52 7.40 -0.78
C ALA A 58 -22.29 6.25 0.21
N GLN A 59 -23.33 5.46 0.44
CA GLN A 59 -23.21 4.18 1.11
C GLN A 59 -23.13 3.08 0.06
N ILE A 60 -22.19 2.15 0.22
CA ILE A 60 -22.01 1.00 -0.69
C ILE A 60 -21.42 -0.19 0.07
N ASP A 61 -21.87 -1.37 -0.27
CA ASP A 61 -21.18 -2.60 0.03
C ASP A 61 -20.30 -2.99 -1.18
N ALA A 62 -19.00 -3.00 -0.99
CA ALA A 62 -18.03 -3.28 -2.05
C ALA A 62 -18.03 -4.77 -2.47
N ASP A 63 -18.63 -5.65 -1.68
CA ASP A 63 -18.81 -7.06 -2.03
C ASP A 63 -20.00 -7.26 -3.01
N ASP A 64 -20.92 -6.30 -3.09
CA ASP A 64 -22.01 -6.29 -4.08
C ASP A 64 -21.57 -5.59 -5.39
N SER A 65 -20.96 -6.36 -6.29
CA SER A 65 -20.49 -5.82 -7.59
C SER A 65 -21.60 -5.20 -8.43
N HIS A 66 -22.87 -5.63 -8.27
CA HIS A 66 -24.00 -5.04 -9.01
C HIS A 66 -24.33 -3.65 -8.47
N ALA A 67 -24.41 -3.49 -7.16
CA ALA A 67 -24.61 -2.19 -6.53
C ALA A 67 -23.47 -1.21 -6.87
N VAL A 68 -22.24 -1.69 -6.94
CA VAL A 68 -21.08 -0.88 -7.36
C VAL A 68 -21.23 -0.41 -8.81
N VAL A 69 -21.63 -1.27 -9.74
CA VAL A 69 -21.92 -0.89 -11.14
C VAL A 69 -22.97 0.21 -11.22
N GLU A 70 -24.07 0.08 -10.48
CA GLU A 70 -25.14 1.09 -10.46
C GLU A 70 -24.63 2.42 -9.86
N LEU A 71 -23.78 2.37 -8.84
CA LEU A 71 -23.15 3.59 -8.29
C LEU A 71 -22.20 4.24 -9.30
N ILE A 72 -21.39 3.48 -10.03
CA ILE A 72 -20.52 3.98 -11.12
C ILE A 72 -21.37 4.72 -12.16
N LYS A 73 -22.45 4.11 -12.65
CA LYS A 73 -23.37 4.74 -13.61
C LYS A 73 -23.98 6.02 -13.07
N LYS A 74 -24.48 5.99 -11.83
CA LYS A 74 -25.13 7.15 -11.18
C LYS A 74 -24.18 8.33 -11.02
N THR A 75 -22.90 8.07 -10.68
CA THR A 75 -21.89 9.10 -10.47
C THR A 75 -21.24 9.57 -11.76
N GLY A 76 -21.33 8.76 -12.82
CA GLY A 76 -20.60 8.96 -14.07
C GLY A 76 -19.10 8.84 -13.90
N ALA A 77 -18.65 8.02 -12.93
CA ALA A 77 -17.23 7.78 -12.67
C ALA A 77 -16.55 7.15 -13.90
N GLN A 78 -15.34 7.55 -14.15
CA GLN A 78 -14.49 7.05 -15.24
C GLN A 78 -13.28 6.28 -14.71
N ILE A 79 -12.99 6.43 -13.41
CA ILE A 79 -11.95 5.70 -12.68
C ILE A 79 -12.54 5.33 -11.31
N LEU A 80 -12.27 4.11 -10.86
CA LEU A 80 -12.51 3.67 -9.50
C LEU A 80 -11.17 3.51 -8.78
N LEU A 81 -10.99 4.24 -7.67
CA LEU A 81 -9.87 4.06 -6.74
C LEU A 81 -10.35 3.23 -5.54
N ASN A 82 -9.81 2.03 -5.42
CA ASN A 82 -10.07 1.14 -4.30
C ASN A 82 -9.03 1.34 -3.19
N VAL A 83 -9.49 1.84 -2.07
CA VAL A 83 -8.75 1.96 -0.80
C VAL A 83 -9.55 1.32 0.35
N ALA A 84 -10.36 0.32 0.00
CA ALA A 84 -11.04 -0.57 0.93
C ALA A 84 -10.07 -1.69 1.41
N LEU A 85 -10.60 -2.75 2.01
CA LEU A 85 -9.79 -3.89 2.38
C LEU A 85 -9.48 -4.76 1.14
N PRO A 86 -8.37 -5.50 1.11
CA PRO A 86 -7.95 -6.31 -0.04
C PRO A 86 -8.95 -7.42 -0.41
N TYR A 87 -9.83 -7.80 0.50
CA TYR A 87 -10.91 -8.78 0.26
C TYR A 87 -11.89 -8.37 -0.84
N GLN A 88 -12.06 -7.04 -1.08
CA GLN A 88 -13.00 -6.48 -2.05
C GLN A 88 -12.41 -6.27 -3.45
N ASP A 89 -11.10 -6.47 -3.66
CA ASP A 89 -10.43 -6.16 -4.92
C ASP A 89 -11.10 -6.83 -6.12
N LEU A 90 -11.35 -8.13 -6.03
CA LEU A 90 -11.89 -8.89 -7.16
C LEU A 90 -13.31 -8.48 -7.52
N SER A 91 -14.15 -8.20 -6.51
CA SER A 91 -15.52 -7.70 -6.71
C SER A 91 -15.52 -6.34 -7.41
N LEU A 92 -14.63 -5.44 -6.99
CA LEU A 92 -14.50 -4.09 -7.57
C LEU A 92 -13.88 -4.13 -8.97
N MET A 93 -12.88 -4.98 -9.23
CA MET A 93 -12.35 -5.22 -10.56
C MET A 93 -13.44 -5.74 -11.53
N ASP A 94 -14.24 -6.71 -11.09
CA ASP A 94 -15.34 -7.25 -11.89
C ASP A 94 -16.43 -6.19 -12.15
N ALA A 95 -16.68 -5.27 -11.20
CA ALA A 95 -17.57 -4.13 -11.41
C ALA A 95 -17.01 -3.14 -12.45
N CYS A 96 -15.70 -2.83 -12.41
CA CYS A 96 -15.04 -1.97 -13.38
C CYS A 96 -15.08 -2.56 -14.80
N ILE A 97 -14.85 -3.88 -14.96
CA ILE A 97 -14.99 -4.57 -16.24
C ILE A 97 -16.41 -4.39 -16.79
N LYS A 98 -17.44 -4.62 -15.98
CA LYS A 98 -18.84 -4.48 -16.38
C LYS A 98 -19.23 -3.04 -16.74
N ALA A 99 -18.64 -2.07 -16.05
CA ALA A 99 -18.92 -0.65 -16.24
C ALA A 99 -18.05 0.01 -17.33
N GLY A 100 -16.96 -0.63 -17.76
CA GLY A 100 -16.01 -0.10 -18.75
C GLY A 100 -15.21 1.10 -18.23
N ILE A 101 -14.75 1.06 -16.98
CA ILE A 101 -13.96 2.13 -16.35
C ILE A 101 -12.64 1.61 -15.80
N ASP A 102 -11.63 2.49 -15.69
CA ASP A 102 -10.32 2.15 -15.15
C ASP A 102 -10.38 1.85 -13.64
N TYR A 103 -9.50 0.98 -13.18
CA TYR A 103 -9.38 0.52 -11.80
C TYR A 103 -8.00 0.82 -11.23
N VAL A 104 -7.93 1.24 -9.97
CA VAL A 104 -6.68 1.42 -9.21
C VAL A 104 -6.89 0.88 -7.80
N ASP A 105 -5.91 0.15 -7.26
CA ASP A 105 -5.84 -0.25 -5.85
C ASP A 105 -4.50 0.06 -5.21
N THR A 106 -4.34 -0.28 -3.93
CA THR A 106 -3.14 -0.01 -3.13
C THR A 106 -2.47 -1.26 -2.58
N ALA A 107 -3.01 -2.44 -2.87
CA ALA A 107 -2.53 -3.72 -2.35
C ALA A 107 -2.96 -4.85 -3.29
N ASN A 108 -2.57 -6.08 -2.99
CA ASN A 108 -3.06 -7.26 -3.70
C ASN A 108 -4.30 -7.84 -3.03
N TYR A 109 -5.04 -8.67 -3.77
CA TYR A 109 -6.14 -9.43 -3.21
C TYR A 109 -5.68 -10.42 -2.14
N GLU A 110 -6.39 -10.45 -1.03
CA GLU A 110 -6.23 -11.44 0.03
C GLU A 110 -7.51 -12.27 0.18
N HIS A 111 -7.37 -13.60 0.14
CA HIS A 111 -8.50 -14.47 0.40
C HIS A 111 -8.88 -14.45 1.89
N PRO A 112 -10.15 -14.21 2.27
CA PRO A 112 -10.56 -14.06 3.67
C PRO A 112 -10.13 -15.23 4.58
N ASP A 113 -10.17 -16.46 4.07
CA ASP A 113 -9.88 -17.67 4.83
C ASP A 113 -8.42 -18.13 4.74
N LEU A 114 -7.61 -17.53 3.88
CA LEU A 114 -6.23 -17.92 3.61
C LEU A 114 -5.37 -16.65 3.64
N ALA A 115 -4.47 -16.53 4.60
CA ALA A 115 -3.48 -15.46 4.60
C ALA A 115 -2.48 -15.65 3.44
N LYS A 116 -2.91 -15.35 2.21
CA LYS A 116 -2.12 -15.41 0.98
C LYS A 116 -2.14 -14.07 0.30
N PHE A 117 -1.00 -13.45 0.24
CA PHE A 117 -0.75 -12.20 -0.44
C PHE A 117 -0.19 -12.51 -1.82
N GLU A 118 -1.06 -12.59 -2.84
CA GLU A 118 -0.69 -13.01 -4.21
C GLU A 118 -1.47 -12.19 -5.25
N TYR A 119 -0.80 -11.73 -6.30
CA TYR A 119 -1.46 -11.06 -7.44
C TYR A 119 -2.19 -12.00 -8.40
N LYS A 120 -2.05 -13.30 -8.24
CA LYS A 120 -2.56 -14.33 -9.15
C LYS A 120 -3.99 -14.09 -9.62
N GLU A 121 -4.91 -13.83 -8.69
CA GLU A 121 -6.35 -13.67 -8.98
C GLU A 121 -6.63 -12.34 -9.71
N GLN A 122 -5.87 -11.29 -9.41
CA GLN A 122 -5.98 -10.00 -10.10
C GLN A 122 -5.38 -10.10 -11.50
N TRP A 123 -4.19 -10.71 -11.67
CA TRP A 123 -3.59 -10.95 -12.98
C TRP A 123 -4.45 -11.84 -13.88
N ALA A 124 -5.21 -12.79 -13.32
CA ALA A 124 -6.14 -13.63 -14.07
C ALA A 124 -7.27 -12.83 -14.75
N ARG A 125 -7.51 -11.58 -14.35
CA ARG A 125 -8.48 -10.68 -14.96
C ARG A 125 -7.95 -9.88 -16.15
N ASN A 126 -6.64 -9.99 -16.44
CA ASN A 126 -5.97 -9.22 -17.48
C ASN A 126 -6.69 -9.24 -18.84
N ASP A 127 -7.10 -10.41 -19.32
CA ASP A 127 -7.74 -10.52 -20.63
C ASP A 127 -9.13 -9.88 -20.65
N LYS A 128 -9.89 -9.98 -19.55
CA LYS A 128 -11.18 -9.28 -19.40
C LYS A 128 -11.01 -7.76 -19.41
N PHE A 129 -9.95 -7.23 -18.77
CA PHE A 129 -9.61 -5.81 -18.81
C PHE A 129 -9.23 -5.38 -20.22
N LYS A 130 -8.45 -6.19 -20.97
CA LYS A 130 -8.13 -5.93 -22.38
C LYS A 130 -9.37 -5.90 -23.25
N GLU A 131 -10.26 -6.87 -23.12
CA GLU A 131 -11.52 -6.95 -23.87
C GLU A 131 -12.43 -5.75 -23.57
N ALA A 132 -12.49 -5.31 -22.32
CA ALA A 132 -13.23 -4.12 -21.91
C ALA A 132 -12.55 -2.80 -22.35
N GLY A 133 -11.30 -2.86 -22.80
CA GLY A 133 -10.52 -1.71 -23.25
C GLY A 133 -10.07 -0.76 -22.13
N ILE A 134 -10.01 -1.24 -20.91
CA ILE A 134 -9.70 -0.49 -19.67
C ILE A 134 -8.36 -0.87 -19.07
N LEU A 135 -7.86 -0.01 -18.17
CA LEU A 135 -6.63 -0.21 -17.40
C LEU A 135 -6.96 -0.58 -15.96
N GLY A 136 -6.29 -1.60 -15.41
CA GLY A 136 -6.20 -1.90 -13.99
C GLY A 136 -4.78 -1.65 -13.51
N LEU A 137 -4.60 -0.72 -12.55
CA LEU A 137 -3.33 -0.45 -11.89
C LEU A 137 -3.33 -1.08 -10.52
N LEU A 138 -2.41 -1.99 -10.27
CA LEU A 138 -2.30 -2.74 -9.02
C LEU A 138 -1.18 -2.19 -8.14
N GLY A 139 -1.50 -2.11 -6.84
CA GLY A 139 -0.54 -1.78 -5.81
C GLY A 139 -0.04 -0.33 -5.85
N SER A 140 -0.91 0.65 -6.13
CA SER A 140 -0.54 2.07 -6.10
C SER A 140 -0.52 2.62 -4.65
N GLY A 141 0.24 1.94 -3.78
CA GLY A 141 0.54 2.34 -2.41
C GLY A 141 2.00 2.76 -2.25
N PHE A 142 2.56 2.53 -1.06
CA PHE A 142 4.01 2.74 -0.89
C PHE A 142 4.76 1.43 -1.12
N ASP A 143 4.47 0.43 -0.36
CA ASP A 143 4.86 -0.97 -0.46
C ASP A 143 3.58 -1.84 -0.36
N PRO A 144 3.10 -2.32 -1.48
CA PRO A 144 3.54 -2.11 -2.87
C PRO A 144 3.26 -0.70 -3.41
N GLY A 145 4.08 -0.25 -4.37
CA GLY A 145 3.82 0.94 -5.16
C GLY A 145 5.03 1.84 -5.35
N VAL A 146 5.34 2.73 -4.42
CA VAL A 146 6.53 3.61 -4.52
C VAL A 146 7.81 2.78 -4.60
N THR A 147 7.93 1.70 -3.83
CA THR A 147 9.06 0.77 -3.88
C THR A 147 9.21 0.12 -5.25
N ASN A 148 8.11 -0.28 -5.90
CA ASN A 148 8.09 -0.75 -7.28
C ASN A 148 8.60 0.33 -8.25
N VAL A 149 8.12 1.57 -8.09
CA VAL A 149 8.55 2.70 -8.94
C VAL A 149 10.01 3.06 -8.68
N PHE A 150 10.52 2.98 -7.45
CA PHE A 150 11.95 3.15 -7.16
C PHE A 150 12.79 2.11 -7.90
N CYS A 151 12.37 0.85 -7.92
CA CYS A 151 13.03 -0.21 -8.67
C CYS A 151 12.97 0.03 -10.19
N ALA A 152 11.81 0.43 -10.72
CA ALA A 152 11.66 0.79 -12.13
C ALA A 152 12.53 2.00 -12.51
N TYR A 153 12.53 3.06 -11.67
CA TYR A 153 13.39 4.22 -11.90
C TYR A 153 14.87 3.84 -11.92
N ALA A 154 15.29 2.98 -10.99
CA ALA A 154 16.66 2.47 -10.96
C ALA A 154 16.99 1.70 -12.24
N GLN A 155 16.12 0.78 -12.69
CA GLN A 155 16.31 0.02 -13.93
C GLN A 155 16.35 0.92 -15.16
N GLN A 156 15.50 1.94 -15.22
CA GLN A 156 15.38 2.82 -16.37
C GLN A 156 16.51 3.85 -16.46
N ASN A 157 17.08 4.30 -15.32
CA ASN A 157 17.97 5.47 -15.28
C ASN A 157 19.32 5.24 -14.61
N LEU A 158 19.45 4.31 -13.66
CA LEU A 158 20.62 4.23 -12.78
C LEU A 158 21.49 2.99 -13.03
N PHE A 159 20.94 1.93 -13.59
CA PHE A 159 21.62 0.65 -13.81
C PHE A 159 21.40 0.15 -15.24
N ASP A 160 22.37 -0.60 -15.73
CA ASP A 160 22.27 -1.38 -16.96
C ASP A 160 21.68 -2.77 -16.64
N GLU A 161 21.98 -3.31 -15.44
CA GLU A 161 21.46 -4.56 -14.90
C GLU A 161 21.34 -4.46 -13.37
N ILE A 162 20.21 -4.87 -12.81
CA ILE A 162 19.98 -4.95 -11.36
C ILE A 162 20.13 -6.40 -10.92
N SER A 163 20.96 -6.65 -9.90
CA SER A 163 21.21 -8.00 -9.38
C SER A 163 20.56 -8.24 -8.01
N TYR A 164 20.53 -7.25 -7.13
CA TYR A 164 20.07 -7.41 -5.76
C TYR A 164 19.19 -6.23 -5.34
N ILE A 165 18.10 -6.52 -4.63
CA ILE A 165 17.20 -5.52 -4.05
C ILE A 165 16.89 -5.96 -2.62
N ASP A 166 17.02 -5.04 -1.66
CA ASP A 166 16.43 -5.14 -0.33
C ASP A 166 15.49 -3.95 -0.15
N ILE A 167 14.19 -4.22 0.05
CA ILE A 167 13.18 -3.23 0.38
C ILE A 167 13.17 -3.08 1.89
N LEU A 168 13.21 -1.85 2.36
CA LEU A 168 13.31 -1.51 3.78
C LEU A 168 12.16 -0.60 4.18
N ASP A 169 11.24 -1.11 5.01
CA ASP A 169 10.16 -0.32 5.59
C ASP A 169 10.43 -0.06 7.08
N CYS A 170 10.66 1.20 7.40
CA CYS A 170 10.82 1.65 8.78
C CYS A 170 9.72 2.60 9.18
N ASN A 171 8.90 2.20 10.14
CA ASN A 171 8.05 3.10 10.90
C ASN A 171 8.65 3.29 12.31
N ALA A 172 9.26 4.45 12.54
CA ALA A 172 9.80 4.87 13.84
C ALA A 172 8.85 5.83 14.57
N GLY A 173 7.57 5.82 14.22
CA GLY A 173 6.55 6.60 14.91
C GLY A 173 6.22 6.06 16.29
N ASP A 174 6.06 6.97 17.26
CA ASP A 174 5.59 6.66 18.61
C ASP A 174 4.19 7.24 18.83
N HIS A 175 3.20 6.38 19.02
CA HIS A 175 1.82 6.72 19.34
C HIS A 175 1.50 6.63 20.84
N GLY A 176 2.44 6.21 21.68
CA GLY A 176 2.33 6.12 23.13
C GLY A 176 1.47 4.97 23.66
N TYR A 177 1.01 4.02 22.84
CA TYR A 177 0.40 2.77 23.27
C TYR A 177 1.46 1.68 23.42
N ALA A 178 1.30 0.80 24.40
CA ALA A 178 2.16 -0.37 24.55
C ALA A 178 2.06 -1.33 23.36
N PHE A 179 0.85 -1.42 22.78
CA PHE A 179 0.55 -2.21 21.58
C PHE A 179 -0.60 -1.58 20.79
N ALA A 180 -0.35 -1.30 19.53
CA ALA A 180 -1.33 -0.86 18.54
C ALA A 180 -0.77 -1.15 17.14
N THR A 181 -1.63 -1.16 16.13
CA THR A 181 -1.26 -1.32 14.73
C THR A 181 -1.51 -0.02 13.97
N ASN A 182 -0.66 0.31 13.01
CA ASN A 182 -0.74 1.56 12.27
C ASN A 182 -1.72 1.53 11.08
N PHE A 183 -2.16 0.34 10.70
CA PHE A 183 -3.22 0.07 9.72
C PHE A 183 -4.13 -1.03 10.23
N ASN A 184 -4.99 -1.61 9.40
CA ASN A 184 -5.98 -2.60 9.83
C ASN A 184 -5.35 -3.68 10.73
N PRO A 185 -5.80 -3.84 11.99
CA PRO A 185 -5.15 -4.74 12.94
C PRO A 185 -5.12 -6.19 12.46
N GLU A 186 -6.18 -6.67 11.82
CA GLU A 186 -6.25 -8.05 11.34
C GLU A 186 -5.22 -8.31 10.25
N ILE A 187 -5.14 -7.43 9.23
CA ILE A 187 -4.16 -7.55 8.14
C ILE A 187 -2.75 -7.51 8.71
N ASN A 188 -2.43 -6.51 9.55
CA ASN A 188 -1.11 -6.38 10.16
C ASN A 188 -0.70 -7.62 10.98
N LEU A 189 -1.60 -8.12 11.84
CA LEU A 189 -1.31 -9.27 12.69
C LEU A 189 -1.13 -10.56 11.88
N ARG A 190 -1.89 -10.74 10.81
CA ARG A 190 -1.77 -11.90 9.89
C ARG A 190 -0.47 -11.86 9.11
N GLU A 191 -0.10 -10.71 8.59
CA GLU A 191 1.13 -10.50 7.85
C GLU A 191 2.36 -10.78 8.71
N VAL A 192 2.45 -10.17 9.90
CA VAL A 192 3.60 -10.30 10.80
C VAL A 192 3.74 -11.71 11.38
N SER A 193 2.65 -12.46 11.55
CA SER A 193 2.66 -13.85 12.02
C SER A 193 2.85 -14.87 10.90
N ALA A 194 2.81 -14.46 9.63
CA ALA A 194 3.04 -15.33 8.49
C ALA A 194 4.54 -15.71 8.35
N LYS A 195 4.79 -16.80 7.62
CA LYS A 195 6.15 -17.16 7.23
C LYS A 195 6.77 -16.07 6.38
N GLY A 196 8.04 -15.75 6.63
CA GLY A 196 8.84 -14.93 5.73
C GLY A 196 9.07 -15.67 4.41
N ARG A 197 9.19 -14.91 3.32
CA ARG A 197 9.46 -15.47 1.99
C ARG A 197 10.21 -14.45 1.15
N TYR A 198 11.27 -14.89 0.48
CA TYR A 198 12.01 -14.06 -0.44
C TYR A 198 12.44 -14.86 -1.67
N TRP A 199 12.86 -14.16 -2.73
CA TRP A 199 13.33 -14.83 -3.94
C TRP A 199 14.84 -14.71 -4.10
N GLU A 200 15.49 -15.83 -4.40
CA GLU A 200 16.92 -15.89 -4.67
C GLU A 200 17.25 -16.98 -5.70
N LYS A 201 18.08 -16.64 -6.69
CA LYS A 201 18.62 -17.56 -7.72
C LYS A 201 17.57 -18.42 -8.43
N GLY A 202 16.41 -17.86 -8.70
CA GLY A 202 15.33 -18.55 -9.43
C GLY A 202 14.32 -19.25 -8.54
N GLU A 203 14.47 -19.23 -7.24
CA GLU A 203 13.63 -19.96 -6.29
C GLU A 203 13.06 -19.06 -5.19
N TRP A 204 11.85 -19.39 -4.73
CA TRP A 204 11.26 -18.81 -3.54
C TRP A 204 11.72 -19.57 -2.31
N ILE A 205 12.30 -18.86 -1.35
CA ILE A 205 12.81 -19.41 -0.09
C ILE A 205 11.88 -18.98 1.04
N GLU A 206 11.33 -19.95 1.76
CA GLU A 206 10.50 -19.69 2.95
C GLU A 206 11.37 -19.72 4.22
N THR A 207 11.02 -18.87 5.19
CA THR A 207 11.60 -18.82 6.53
C THR A 207 10.52 -18.90 7.59
N GLN A 208 10.90 -19.13 8.86
CA GLN A 208 9.98 -18.93 9.95
C GLN A 208 9.63 -17.43 10.09
N PRO A 209 8.48 -17.09 10.71
CA PRO A 209 8.15 -15.70 10.95
C PRO A 209 9.28 -14.96 11.67
N MET A 210 9.71 -13.83 11.13
CA MET A 210 10.75 -12.96 11.69
C MET A 210 12.12 -13.64 12.00
N GLU A 211 12.43 -14.76 11.34
CA GLU A 211 13.66 -15.53 11.55
C GLU A 211 14.92 -14.76 11.14
N ILE A 212 14.86 -14.06 10.02
CA ILE A 212 15.99 -13.27 9.50
C ILE A 212 15.83 -11.82 9.98
N LYS A 213 16.85 -11.36 10.67
CA LYS A 213 16.96 -10.02 11.21
C LYS A 213 18.22 -9.34 10.69
N MET A 214 18.15 -8.04 10.42
CA MET A 214 19.32 -7.20 10.17
C MET A 214 19.17 -5.84 10.86
N GLU A 215 20.28 -5.23 11.22
CA GLU A 215 20.35 -3.82 11.61
C GLU A 215 20.54 -2.95 10.37
N TRP A 216 19.87 -1.79 10.34
CA TRP A 216 20.05 -0.80 9.31
C TRP A 216 20.04 0.61 9.91
N ASP A 217 20.96 1.46 9.46
CA ASP A 217 20.97 2.88 9.83
C ASP A 217 20.11 3.67 8.86
N TYR A 218 18.88 3.91 9.28
CA TYR A 218 17.89 4.64 8.49
C TYR A 218 18.17 6.15 8.55
N PRO A 219 18.43 6.82 7.44
CA PRO A 219 18.63 8.27 7.41
C PRO A 219 17.51 9.01 8.14
N GLU A 220 17.87 9.97 9.00
CA GLU A 220 16.96 10.80 9.83
C GLU A 220 16.22 10.02 10.94
N VAL A 221 16.36 8.70 11.03
CA VAL A 221 15.74 7.84 12.04
C VAL A 221 16.77 7.18 12.96
N GLY A 222 17.94 6.80 12.40
CA GLY A 222 19.00 6.05 13.08
C GLY A 222 18.83 4.54 13.00
N VAL A 223 19.69 3.81 13.73
CA VAL A 223 19.79 2.35 13.67
C VAL A 223 18.53 1.69 14.22
N LYS A 224 17.95 0.76 13.44
CA LYS A 224 16.80 -0.06 13.79
C LYS A 224 17.01 -1.51 13.40
N ASP A 225 16.40 -2.39 14.18
CA ASP A 225 16.24 -3.80 13.84
C ASP A 225 15.13 -3.97 12.80
N SER A 226 15.43 -4.63 11.70
CA SER A 226 14.52 -4.94 10.61
C SER A 226 14.39 -6.44 10.44
N TYR A 227 13.18 -6.92 10.23
CA TYR A 227 12.86 -8.33 10.16
C TYR A 227 12.34 -8.69 8.77
N LEU A 228 12.84 -9.80 8.22
CA LEU A 228 12.40 -10.29 6.93
C LEU A 228 10.95 -10.78 7.01
N LEU A 229 10.13 -10.23 6.14
CA LEU A 229 8.76 -10.67 5.89
C LEU A 229 8.62 -11.08 4.42
N TYR A 230 7.47 -11.63 4.07
CA TYR A 230 7.01 -11.65 2.70
C TYR A 230 6.14 -10.40 2.45
N HIS A 231 6.30 -9.79 1.29
CA HIS A 231 5.44 -8.71 0.85
C HIS A 231 5.16 -8.83 -0.66
N GLU A 232 3.99 -8.41 -1.10
CA GLU A 232 3.45 -8.78 -2.41
C GLU A 232 4.21 -8.19 -3.60
N GLU A 233 4.81 -7.00 -3.48
CA GLU A 233 5.58 -6.41 -4.57
C GLU A 233 6.76 -7.28 -5.02
N LEU A 234 7.21 -8.19 -4.17
CA LEU A 234 8.27 -9.12 -4.53
C LEU A 234 7.87 -9.97 -5.74
N GLU A 235 6.58 -10.38 -5.86
CA GLU A 235 6.11 -11.19 -7.01
C GLU A 235 6.21 -10.43 -8.33
N SER A 236 5.74 -9.19 -8.35
CA SER A 236 5.74 -8.39 -9.56
C SER A 236 7.13 -7.92 -9.94
N LEU A 237 7.98 -7.57 -8.95
CA LEU A 237 9.37 -7.18 -9.18
C LEU A 237 10.21 -8.34 -9.71
N VAL A 238 10.05 -9.55 -9.17
CA VAL A 238 10.72 -10.76 -9.72
C VAL A 238 10.35 -10.99 -11.18
N LYS A 239 9.11 -10.74 -11.55
CA LYS A 239 8.63 -10.88 -12.93
C LYS A 239 9.17 -9.80 -13.86
N ASN A 240 9.30 -8.55 -13.38
CA ASN A 240 9.50 -7.38 -14.24
C ASN A 240 10.94 -6.82 -14.20
N ILE A 241 11.73 -7.09 -13.15
CA ILE A 241 13.13 -6.63 -13.05
C ILE A 241 14.07 -7.67 -13.68
N LYS A 242 14.79 -7.27 -14.72
CA LYS A 242 15.71 -8.14 -15.45
C LYS A 242 17.05 -8.29 -14.70
N GLY A 243 17.62 -9.49 -14.74
CA GLY A 243 18.93 -9.77 -14.16
C GLY A 243 18.94 -10.04 -12.64
N LEU A 244 17.76 -9.94 -12.01
CA LEU A 244 17.61 -10.09 -10.56
C LEU A 244 18.10 -11.46 -10.08
N LYS A 245 18.94 -11.45 -9.03
CA LYS A 245 19.49 -12.64 -8.37
C LYS A 245 18.87 -12.87 -6.98
N ARG A 246 18.52 -11.78 -6.27
CA ARG A 246 17.82 -11.83 -4.99
C ARG A 246 17.00 -10.58 -4.76
N ILE A 247 15.82 -10.75 -4.18
CA ILE A 247 15.00 -9.66 -3.64
C ILE A 247 14.41 -10.07 -2.30
N ARG A 248 14.45 -9.14 -1.32
CA ARG A 248 13.94 -9.32 0.05
C ARG A 248 13.18 -8.09 0.50
N PHE A 249 12.26 -8.30 1.44
CA PHE A 249 11.54 -7.22 2.12
C PHE A 249 11.80 -7.29 3.63
N PHE A 250 12.04 -6.15 4.24
CA PHE A 250 12.29 -6.02 5.68
C PHE A 250 11.44 -4.91 6.27
N MET A 251 10.84 -5.18 7.43
CA MET A 251 10.06 -4.21 8.18
C MET A 251 10.58 -4.08 9.62
N THR A 252 10.48 -2.87 10.19
CA THR A 252 10.91 -2.60 11.56
C THR A 252 9.79 -2.82 12.56
N PHE A 253 10.14 -3.35 13.73
CA PHE A 253 9.22 -3.49 14.86
C PHE A 253 9.88 -3.10 16.17
N GLY A 254 9.16 -2.34 17.00
CA GLY A 254 9.62 -2.01 18.34
C GLY A 254 9.54 -3.21 19.30
N GLN A 255 10.44 -3.29 20.28
CA GLN A 255 10.49 -4.40 21.24
C GLN A 255 9.16 -4.59 22.01
N SER A 256 8.45 -3.52 22.34
CA SER A 256 7.12 -3.63 22.97
C SER A 256 6.13 -4.36 22.08
N TYR A 257 6.09 -3.99 20.76
CA TYR A 257 5.24 -4.65 19.79
C TYR A 257 5.53 -6.16 19.71
N LEU A 258 6.79 -6.53 19.53
CA LEU A 258 7.22 -7.93 19.43
C LEU A 258 6.85 -8.76 20.68
N THR A 259 7.02 -8.17 21.86
CA THR A 259 6.69 -8.83 23.13
C THR A 259 5.19 -9.12 23.23
N HIS A 260 4.34 -8.16 22.88
CA HIS A 260 2.89 -8.35 22.89
C HIS A 260 2.43 -9.32 21.82
N MET A 261 2.96 -9.21 20.59
CA MET A 261 2.67 -10.15 19.50
C MET A 261 2.95 -11.59 19.93
N LYS A 262 4.11 -11.84 20.53
CA LYS A 262 4.49 -13.18 20.98
C LYS A 262 3.56 -13.71 22.09
N CYS A 263 3.15 -12.86 23.00
CA CYS A 263 2.17 -13.22 24.03
C CYS A 263 0.82 -13.59 23.41
N LEU A 264 0.30 -12.74 22.53
CA LEU A 264 -0.99 -12.96 21.85
C LEU A 264 -0.99 -14.22 20.99
N GLU A 265 0.11 -14.49 20.28
CA GLU A 265 0.30 -15.72 19.53
C GLU A 265 0.26 -16.95 20.45
N ASN A 266 1.05 -16.95 21.54
CA ASN A 266 1.17 -18.08 22.46
C ASN A 266 -0.16 -18.42 23.15
N VAL A 267 -1.04 -17.46 23.38
CA VAL A 267 -2.37 -17.69 23.96
C VAL A 267 -3.47 -17.92 22.93
N GLY A 268 -3.13 -17.97 21.62
CA GLY A 268 -4.06 -18.25 20.54
C GLY A 268 -4.97 -17.08 20.14
N MET A 269 -4.69 -15.84 20.59
CA MET A 269 -5.48 -14.64 20.26
C MET A 269 -5.37 -14.19 18.81
N LEU A 270 -4.36 -14.67 18.07
CA LEU A 270 -4.20 -14.41 16.63
C LEU A 270 -4.93 -15.45 15.76
N GLY A 271 -5.67 -16.37 16.38
CA GLY A 271 -6.40 -17.43 15.67
C GLY A 271 -7.55 -16.89 14.82
N ILE A 272 -7.64 -17.40 13.57
CA ILE A 272 -8.71 -17.06 12.62
C ILE A 272 -9.87 -18.07 12.62
N LYS A 273 -9.74 -19.18 13.36
CA LYS A 273 -10.79 -20.19 13.48
C LYS A 273 -11.70 -19.89 14.66
N PRO A 274 -13.03 -20.10 14.53
CA PRO A 274 -13.95 -19.90 15.63
C PRO A 274 -13.63 -20.79 16.83
N VAL A 275 -13.74 -20.22 18.02
CA VAL A 275 -13.71 -20.91 19.32
C VAL A 275 -15.05 -20.71 20.04
N MET A 276 -15.50 -21.72 20.80
CA MET A 276 -16.75 -21.63 21.55
C MET A 276 -16.52 -20.96 22.91
N HIS A 277 -17.24 -19.88 23.17
CA HIS A 277 -17.28 -19.21 24.47
C HIS A 277 -18.73 -18.99 24.91
N GLN A 278 -19.15 -19.63 26.01
CA GLN A 278 -20.51 -19.51 26.58
C GLN A 278 -21.63 -19.74 25.53
N GLY A 279 -21.45 -20.74 24.65
CA GLY A 279 -22.43 -21.10 23.61
C GLY A 279 -22.44 -20.17 22.38
N LYS A 280 -21.48 -19.26 22.25
CA LYS A 280 -21.29 -18.39 21.06
C LYS A 280 -19.97 -18.69 20.40
N GLU A 281 -19.96 -18.66 19.09
CA GLU A 281 -18.72 -18.69 18.31
C GLU A 281 -18.05 -17.31 18.37
N ILE A 282 -16.74 -17.30 18.64
CA ILE A 282 -15.90 -16.10 18.63
C ILE A 282 -14.64 -16.41 17.83
N ILE A 283 -14.30 -15.57 16.88
CA ILE A 283 -13.01 -15.62 16.18
C ILE A 283 -12.02 -14.77 16.98
N PRO A 284 -10.93 -15.37 17.54
CA PRO A 284 -10.05 -14.67 18.46
C PRO A 284 -9.47 -13.37 17.91
N ILE A 285 -8.95 -13.36 16.67
CA ILE A 285 -8.38 -12.18 16.05
C ILE A 285 -9.41 -11.06 15.85
N GLU A 286 -10.67 -11.38 15.51
CA GLU A 286 -11.75 -10.41 15.38
C GLU A 286 -12.13 -9.79 16.72
N PHE A 287 -12.10 -10.60 17.79
CA PHE A 287 -12.31 -10.08 19.15
C PHE A 287 -11.16 -9.17 19.57
N LEU A 288 -9.90 -9.59 19.35
CA LEU A 288 -8.72 -8.76 19.63
C LEU A 288 -8.81 -7.41 18.90
N LYS A 289 -9.18 -7.41 17.63
CA LYS A 289 -9.36 -6.21 16.81
C LYS A 289 -10.33 -5.20 17.47
N THR A 290 -11.37 -5.67 18.15
CA THR A 290 -12.31 -4.78 18.86
C THR A 290 -11.72 -4.10 20.09
N LEU A 291 -10.64 -4.64 20.65
CA LEU A 291 -9.95 -4.11 21.82
C LEU A 291 -8.82 -3.14 21.47
N LEU A 292 -8.30 -3.22 20.25
CA LEU A 292 -7.20 -2.37 19.80
C LEU A 292 -7.70 -0.98 19.42
N PRO A 293 -6.86 0.06 19.57
CA PRO A 293 -7.17 1.38 19.07
C PRO A 293 -7.43 1.36 17.56
N ASP A 294 -8.45 2.10 17.09
CA ASP A 294 -8.63 2.32 15.65
C ASP A 294 -7.38 3.03 15.10
N PRO A 295 -6.69 2.50 14.08
CA PRO A 295 -5.52 3.12 13.48
C PRO A 295 -5.74 4.58 13.06
N ALA A 296 -6.95 4.94 12.62
CA ALA A 296 -7.30 6.32 12.29
C ALA A 296 -7.21 7.27 13.50
N SER A 297 -7.40 6.76 14.73
CA SER A 297 -7.31 7.54 15.97
C SER A 297 -5.87 7.83 16.40
N LEU A 298 -4.87 7.18 15.83
CA LEU A 298 -3.47 7.35 16.17
C LEU A 298 -2.89 8.67 15.64
N GLY A 299 -3.47 9.23 14.57
CA GLY A 299 -2.97 10.41 13.88
C GLY A 299 -2.59 11.59 14.79
N PRO A 300 -3.46 12.06 15.70
CA PRO A 300 -3.18 13.25 16.52
C PRO A 300 -2.08 13.05 17.57
N ARG A 301 -1.65 11.83 17.81
CA ARG A 301 -0.70 11.50 18.86
C ARG A 301 0.61 10.87 18.40
N THR A 302 0.66 10.38 17.14
CA THR A 302 1.87 9.76 16.62
C THR A 302 2.92 10.82 16.27
N LYS A 303 4.13 10.62 16.77
CA LYS A 303 5.29 11.50 16.54
C LYS A 303 6.43 10.69 15.94
N GLY A 304 7.32 11.39 15.21
CA GLY A 304 8.50 10.77 14.60
C GLY A 304 8.33 10.60 13.10
N TYR A 305 9.05 9.63 12.53
CA TYR A 305 9.21 9.51 11.08
C TYR A 305 8.96 8.07 10.59
N THR A 306 8.56 7.95 9.34
CA THR A 306 8.79 6.74 8.53
C THR A 306 9.99 6.97 7.63
N ASN A 307 10.72 5.89 7.31
CA ASN A 307 11.74 5.88 6.28
C ASN A 307 11.60 4.60 5.47
N ILE A 308 11.14 4.71 4.23
CA ILE A 308 10.86 3.55 3.39
C ILE A 308 11.61 3.70 2.07
N GLY A 309 12.26 2.62 1.62
CA GLY A 309 13.03 2.67 0.39
C GLY A 309 13.62 1.35 -0.05
N CYS A 310 14.46 1.40 -1.08
CA CYS A 310 15.07 0.25 -1.72
C CYS A 310 16.58 0.40 -1.78
N VAL A 311 17.31 -0.55 -1.22
CA VAL A 311 18.74 -0.73 -1.47
C VAL A 311 18.88 -1.59 -2.72
N ILE A 312 19.52 -1.05 -3.74
CA ILE A 312 19.61 -1.68 -5.06
C ILE A 312 21.07 -1.77 -5.46
N ARG A 313 21.54 -2.98 -5.82
CA ARG A 313 22.87 -3.22 -6.36
C ARG A 313 22.79 -3.84 -7.74
N GLY A 314 23.66 -3.38 -8.62
CA GLY A 314 23.75 -3.85 -9.98
C GLY A 314 24.96 -3.30 -10.71
N ILE A 315 24.94 -3.32 -12.03
CA ILE A 315 26.01 -2.84 -12.89
C ILE A 315 25.58 -1.57 -13.61
N LYS A 316 26.47 -0.59 -13.66
CA LYS A 316 26.37 0.61 -14.51
C LYS A 316 27.69 0.89 -15.21
N ASP A 317 27.68 0.98 -16.54
CA ASP A 317 28.88 1.21 -17.35
C ASP A 317 30.03 0.22 -17.03
N GLY A 318 29.65 -1.06 -16.83
CA GLY A 318 30.58 -2.15 -16.48
C GLY A 318 31.12 -2.11 -15.04
N LYS A 319 30.64 -1.20 -14.18
CA LYS A 319 31.07 -1.07 -12.79
C LYS A 319 29.96 -1.50 -11.83
N ASP A 320 30.37 -2.11 -10.73
CA ASP A 320 29.50 -2.45 -9.63
C ASP A 320 29.04 -1.16 -8.93
N ARG A 321 27.74 -1.02 -8.70
CA ARG A 321 27.11 0.15 -8.10
C ARG A 321 26.05 -0.28 -7.11
N GLN A 322 25.92 0.47 -6.02
CA GLN A 322 24.84 0.29 -5.06
C GLN A 322 24.29 1.66 -4.65
N VAL A 323 22.97 1.76 -4.60
CA VAL A 323 22.28 2.97 -4.16
C VAL A 323 21.20 2.61 -3.13
N TYR A 324 20.85 3.56 -2.27
CA TYR A 324 19.64 3.55 -1.47
C TYR A 324 18.72 4.68 -1.96
N ILE A 325 17.55 4.32 -2.49
CA ILE A 325 16.48 5.25 -2.88
C ILE A 325 15.42 5.18 -1.81
N TYR A 326 15.10 6.32 -1.18
CA TYR A 326 14.20 6.32 -0.03
C TYR A 326 13.41 7.63 0.11
N ASN A 327 12.32 7.54 0.87
CA ASN A 327 11.53 8.67 1.35
C ASN A 327 11.58 8.73 2.87
N VAL A 328 11.56 9.93 3.42
CA VAL A 328 11.34 10.18 4.86
C VAL A 328 10.06 11.00 5.01
N CYS A 329 9.17 10.56 5.91
CA CYS A 329 7.88 11.19 6.10
C CYS A 329 7.64 11.45 7.61
N ASN A 330 7.25 12.68 7.96
CA ASN A 330 6.99 13.07 9.35
C ASN A 330 5.52 12.87 9.71
N HIS A 331 5.23 12.16 10.80
CA HIS A 331 3.85 11.86 11.25
C HIS A 331 3.04 13.12 11.56
N GLU A 332 3.65 14.10 12.24
CA GLU A 332 2.96 15.31 12.69
C GLU A 332 2.62 16.24 11.52
N GLU A 333 3.50 16.33 10.51
CA GLU A 333 3.26 17.11 9.29
C GLU A 333 2.14 16.48 8.44
N CYS A 334 2.16 15.15 8.28
CA CYS A 334 1.09 14.42 7.59
C CYS A 334 -0.26 14.63 8.25
N TYR A 335 -0.29 14.55 9.57
CA TYR A 335 -1.51 14.79 10.33
C TYR A 335 -2.02 16.23 10.18
N LYS A 336 -1.12 17.20 10.23
CA LYS A 336 -1.47 18.61 10.03
C LYS A 336 -2.09 18.86 8.65
N GLU A 337 -1.61 18.20 7.61
CA GLU A 337 -2.11 18.37 6.24
C GLU A 337 -3.43 17.63 6.02
N THR A 338 -3.49 16.35 6.37
CA THR A 338 -4.58 15.46 5.93
C THR A 338 -5.45 14.92 7.07
N GLY A 339 -5.06 15.15 8.33
CA GLY A 339 -5.72 14.56 9.50
C GLY A 339 -5.46 13.06 9.66
N ALA A 340 -4.37 12.55 9.06
CA ALA A 340 -3.96 11.15 9.15
C ALA A 340 -2.44 11.04 9.41
N GLN A 341 -2.01 9.94 10.02
CA GLN A 341 -0.59 9.67 10.29
C GLN A 341 0.20 9.30 9.03
N ALA A 342 1.55 9.27 9.14
CA ALA A 342 2.44 9.01 8.01
C ALA A 342 2.17 7.66 7.31
N VAL A 343 1.87 6.56 8.00
CA VAL A 343 1.58 5.26 7.37
C VAL A 343 0.37 5.34 6.43
N SER A 344 -0.68 6.06 6.82
CA SER A 344 -1.81 6.32 5.92
C SER A 344 -1.45 7.30 4.80
N TYR A 345 -0.56 8.25 5.08
CA TYR A 345 -0.12 9.27 4.14
C TYR A 345 0.76 8.67 3.04
N THR A 346 1.74 7.85 3.43
CA THR A 346 2.65 7.18 2.49
C THR A 346 1.92 6.27 1.51
N THR A 347 0.78 5.68 1.91
CA THR A 347 -0.06 4.87 1.02
C THR A 347 -1.06 5.72 0.22
N GLY A 348 -1.69 6.71 0.85
CA GLY A 348 -2.76 7.48 0.22
C GLY A 348 -2.29 8.47 -0.84
N VAL A 349 -1.09 9.03 -0.69
CA VAL A 349 -0.50 9.94 -1.70
C VAL A 349 -0.20 9.20 -3.01
N PRO A 350 0.50 8.06 -3.01
CA PRO A 350 0.73 7.28 -4.23
C PRO A 350 -0.56 6.79 -4.89
N ALA A 351 -1.57 6.41 -4.10
CA ALA A 351 -2.89 6.04 -4.62
C ALA A 351 -3.50 7.16 -5.47
N MET A 352 -3.41 8.40 -4.99
CA MET A 352 -3.83 9.57 -5.76
C MET A 352 -2.93 9.79 -6.98
N ILE A 353 -1.60 9.66 -6.86
CA ILE A 353 -0.67 9.89 -7.97
C ILE A 353 -0.92 8.92 -9.12
N GLY A 354 -1.00 7.60 -8.85
CA GLY A 354 -1.32 6.60 -9.86
C GLY A 354 -2.64 6.90 -10.58
N THR A 355 -3.69 7.21 -9.79
CA THR A 355 -5.00 7.64 -10.32
C THR A 355 -4.89 8.90 -11.18
N LYS A 356 -4.09 9.89 -10.76
CA LYS A 356 -3.85 11.14 -11.49
C LYS A 356 -3.14 10.91 -12.83
N LEU A 357 -2.12 10.06 -12.86
CA LEU A 357 -1.37 9.76 -14.08
C LEU A 357 -2.24 9.05 -15.12
N ILE A 358 -3.13 8.13 -14.68
CA ILE A 358 -4.14 7.52 -15.54
C ILE A 358 -5.15 8.58 -16.02
N ALA A 359 -5.69 9.39 -15.11
CA ALA A 359 -6.68 10.42 -15.44
C ALA A 359 -6.17 11.44 -16.47
N LYS A 360 -4.88 11.78 -16.42
CA LYS A 360 -4.19 12.67 -17.37
C LYS A 360 -3.75 11.94 -18.65
N GLY A 361 -3.90 10.63 -18.75
CA GLY A 361 -3.47 9.84 -19.90
C GLY A 361 -1.95 9.78 -20.04
N ILE A 362 -1.19 9.96 -18.95
CA ILE A 362 0.27 9.81 -18.91
C ILE A 362 0.61 8.32 -18.83
N TRP A 363 -0.01 7.60 -17.92
CA TRP A 363 0.00 6.15 -17.89
C TRP A 363 -1.21 5.61 -18.64
N GLN A 364 -0.96 4.79 -19.65
CA GLN A 364 -1.97 4.24 -20.53
C GLN A 364 -1.73 2.77 -20.77
N GLY A 365 -2.81 2.01 -20.94
CA GLY A 365 -2.75 0.59 -21.24
C GLY A 365 -4.13 -0.02 -21.35
N LYS A 366 -4.19 -1.28 -21.76
CA LYS A 366 -5.39 -2.12 -21.72
C LYS A 366 -4.98 -3.44 -21.10
N GLY A 367 -5.58 -3.78 -19.97
CA GLY A 367 -5.18 -4.94 -19.17
C GLY A 367 -4.88 -4.54 -17.74
N VAL A 368 -4.21 -5.43 -17.03
CA VAL A 368 -3.83 -5.28 -15.61
C VAL A 368 -2.32 -5.14 -15.52
N PHE A 369 -1.86 -4.12 -14.81
CA PHE A 369 -0.45 -3.73 -14.71
C PHE A 369 -0.05 -3.48 -13.27
N ASN A 370 1.19 -3.82 -12.91
CA ASN A 370 1.83 -3.35 -11.70
C ASN A 370 2.57 -2.04 -11.96
N MET A 371 2.91 -1.32 -10.90
CA MET A 371 3.44 0.04 -10.95
C MET A 371 4.76 0.16 -11.73
N GLU A 372 5.64 -0.84 -11.64
CA GLU A 372 6.95 -0.88 -12.29
C GLU A 372 6.91 -1.10 -13.80
N GLU A 373 5.73 -1.42 -14.36
CA GLU A 373 5.57 -1.64 -15.79
C GLU A 373 5.43 -0.33 -16.61
N PHE A 374 5.36 0.83 -15.92
CA PHE A 374 5.24 2.15 -16.52
C PHE A 374 6.55 2.94 -16.49
N ASP A 375 6.58 4.08 -17.21
CA ASP A 375 7.64 5.08 -17.03
C ASP A 375 7.59 5.62 -15.60
N ALA A 376 8.68 5.44 -14.87
CA ALA A 376 8.78 5.83 -13.46
C ALA A 376 8.86 7.35 -13.28
N LYS A 377 9.45 8.07 -14.25
CA LYS A 377 9.79 9.48 -14.07
C LYS A 377 8.59 10.37 -13.73
N PRO A 378 7.44 10.31 -14.41
CA PRO A 378 6.28 11.15 -14.07
C PRO A 378 5.78 10.91 -12.64
N PHE A 379 5.83 9.68 -12.17
CA PHE A 379 5.42 9.35 -10.79
C PHE A 379 6.41 9.88 -9.77
N MET A 380 7.72 9.73 -10.03
CA MET A 380 8.80 10.26 -9.19
C MET A 380 8.75 11.79 -9.07
N ASP A 381 8.41 12.48 -10.15
CA ASP A 381 8.22 13.93 -10.16
C ASP A 381 7.00 14.36 -9.31
N GLU A 382 5.88 13.61 -9.42
CA GLU A 382 4.69 13.83 -8.61
C GLU A 382 4.93 13.57 -7.11
N LEU A 383 5.70 12.56 -6.72
CA LEU A 383 6.05 12.30 -5.31
C LEU A 383 6.63 13.56 -4.65
N ASN A 384 7.59 14.24 -5.32
CA ASN A 384 8.18 15.46 -4.83
C ASN A 384 7.16 16.59 -4.63
N SER A 385 6.22 16.74 -5.57
CA SER A 385 5.23 17.82 -5.55
C SER A 385 4.06 17.56 -4.59
N GLN A 386 3.79 16.26 -4.27
CA GLN A 386 2.63 15.85 -3.48
C GLN A 386 2.97 15.56 -2.00
N GLY A 387 4.20 15.84 -1.56
CA GLY A 387 4.60 15.76 -0.15
C GLY A 387 5.31 14.46 0.25
N LEU A 388 5.78 13.67 -0.71
CA LEU A 388 6.64 12.51 -0.49
C LEU A 388 7.98 12.65 -1.24
N PRO A 389 8.81 13.65 -0.89
CA PRO A 389 10.09 13.83 -1.54
C PRO A 389 10.99 12.62 -1.31
N TRP A 390 11.68 12.19 -2.36
CA TRP A 390 12.61 11.08 -2.32
C TRP A 390 14.06 11.53 -2.46
N LYS A 391 14.98 10.69 -1.97
CA LYS A 391 16.42 10.93 -1.98
C LYS A 391 17.15 9.69 -2.51
N ILE A 392 18.37 9.88 -3.02
CA ILE A 392 19.30 8.79 -3.39
C ILE A 392 20.60 8.99 -2.64
N ILE A 393 21.13 7.90 -2.08
CA ILE A 393 22.48 7.85 -1.50
C ILE A 393 23.27 6.78 -2.27
N GLU A 394 24.47 7.18 -2.75
CA GLU A 394 25.46 6.21 -3.25
C GLU A 394 26.08 5.46 -2.09
N MET A 395 26.22 4.15 -2.24
CA MET A 395 26.75 3.27 -1.21
C MET A 395 27.91 2.44 -1.76
N THR A 396 28.81 2.00 -0.87
CA THR A 396 29.77 0.95 -1.21
C THR A 396 29.01 -0.35 -1.46
N PRO A 397 29.23 -1.04 -2.61
CA PRO A 397 28.56 -2.30 -2.88
C PRO A 397 28.88 -3.36 -1.81
N SER A 398 27.84 -3.91 -1.21
CA SER A 398 27.91 -4.96 -0.17
C SER A 398 26.71 -5.91 -0.22
N LEU A 399 25.60 -5.49 -0.83
CA LEU A 399 24.39 -6.27 -0.91
C LEU A 399 24.64 -7.56 -1.73
N GLY A 400 24.38 -8.73 -1.16
CA GLY A 400 24.59 -10.02 -1.83
C GLY A 400 25.93 -10.69 -1.53
N GLU A 401 26.74 -10.12 -0.63
CA GLU A 401 27.99 -10.71 -0.12
C GLU A 401 27.76 -11.66 1.04
#